data_959c3b43fbeab8aea5335207ff2a2e64
#
_entry.id   959c3b43fbeab8aea5335207ff2a2e64
#
_cell.length_a   1.000
_cell.length_b   1.000
_cell.length_c   1.000
_cell.angle_alpha   90.00
_cell.angle_beta   90.00
_cell.angle_gamma   90.00
#
_symmetry.space_group_name_H-M   'P 1'
#
loop_
_entity.id
_entity.type
_entity.pdbx_description
1 polymer ?
#
loop_
_entity_poly.entity_id
_entity_poly.type
_entity_poly.pdbx_seq_one_letter_code
_entity_poly.pdbx_strand_id
1 'polypeptide(L)'
;CLSRGLGDVYKRQIVYSSQTGWHAFLSSRLEENEGSYEGFSIAPAGSKYEGKVVEYDATGNEIRPWDISITKVTLSLLINSVLLLIIILAVAQWYRKHPQGSAAPGGFIGFMEMFIMMVNDDIIKSCVGPKYRKFAPYLLTAFFFIFINNIMGLIPIFPGGANVTGNIAITMVLALFTFVAVNLFGTKTYWTVSYTHLRAHETGR
;
A
#
# COMPACT_ATOMS: atom_id res chain seq x y z
N CYS A 1 19.39 26.85 1.91
CA CYS A 1 19.52 26.46 3.31
C CYS A 1 18.16 26.13 3.86
N LEU A 2 18.04 24.95 4.46
CA LEU A 2 16.94 24.53 5.33
C LEU A 2 15.55 24.38 4.72
N SER A 3 15.31 23.25 4.06
CA SER A 3 14.04 22.52 4.23
C SER A 3 14.19 21.09 3.71
N ARG A 4 15.16 20.33 4.22
CA ARG A 4 15.05 18.87 4.16
C ARG A 4 14.04 18.48 5.23
N GLY A 5 12.85 18.07 4.78
CA GLY A 5 11.75 17.73 5.67
C GLY A 5 12.14 16.67 6.67
N LEU A 6 11.72 16.85 7.90
CA LEU A 6 11.79 15.93 9.04
C LEU A 6 11.23 14.50 8.79
N GLY A 7 10.93 14.14 7.56
CA GLY A 7 10.37 12.86 7.16
C GLY A 7 11.37 11.72 6.87
N ASP A 8 12.66 12.01 6.77
CA ASP A 8 13.68 11.05 6.29
C ASP A 8 14.52 10.38 7.39
N VAL A 9 14.23 10.63 8.67
CA VAL A 9 15.14 10.33 9.79
C VAL A 9 15.28 8.84 10.15
N TYR A 10 14.46 7.93 9.62
CA TYR A 10 14.56 6.51 9.97
C TYR A 10 14.35 5.58 8.76
N LYS A 11 15.27 5.64 7.80
CA LYS A 11 15.33 4.61 6.75
C LYS A 11 16.33 3.54 7.19
N ARG A 12 15.87 2.32 7.40
CA ARG A 12 16.78 1.15 7.39
C ARG A 12 17.11 0.89 5.94
N GLN A 13 18.36 1.11 5.58
CA GLN A 13 18.85 0.83 4.25
C GLN A 13 19.35 -0.60 4.19
N ILE A 14 18.79 -1.37 3.27
CA ILE A 14 19.27 -2.71 2.91
C ILE A 14 19.72 -2.59 1.46
N VAL A 15 21.03 -2.63 1.26
CA VAL A 15 21.66 -2.39 -0.02
C VAL A 15 22.44 -3.63 -0.45
N TYR A 16 22.29 -4.03 -1.68
CA TYR A 16 23.10 -5.08 -2.29
C TYR A 16 24.09 -4.46 -3.25
N SER A 17 25.38 -4.54 -2.90
CA SER A 17 26.49 -4.20 -3.79
C SER A 17 26.90 -5.43 -4.58
N SER A 18 27.20 -5.24 -5.86
CA SER A 18 27.79 -6.28 -6.69
C SER A 18 29.25 -6.62 -6.31
N GLN A 19 29.89 -5.74 -5.53
CA GLN A 19 31.30 -5.92 -5.11
C GLN A 19 31.43 -6.51 -3.71
N THR A 20 30.62 -6.02 -2.76
CA THR A 20 30.75 -6.35 -1.34
C THR A 20 29.57 -7.16 -0.76
N GLY A 21 28.50 -7.37 -1.53
CA GLY A 21 27.34 -8.17 -1.14
C GLY A 21 26.25 -7.38 -0.38
N TRP A 22 25.60 -8.02 0.59
CA TRP A 22 24.49 -7.43 1.34
C TRP A 22 24.99 -6.57 2.50
N HIS A 23 24.54 -5.32 2.55
CA HIS A 23 24.78 -4.38 3.64
C HIS A 23 23.46 -3.89 4.22
N ALA A 24 23.38 -3.81 5.55
CA ALA A 24 22.20 -3.29 6.26
C ALA A 24 22.65 -2.27 7.31
N PHE A 25 22.30 -1.02 7.13
CA PHE A 25 22.65 0.06 8.06
C PHE A 25 21.51 1.10 8.17
N LEU A 26 21.58 1.91 9.23
CA LEU A 26 20.65 3.03 9.41
C LEU A 26 21.14 4.25 8.63
N SER A 27 20.24 4.97 7.99
CA SER A 27 20.59 6.22 7.27
C SER A 27 21.23 7.27 8.17
N SER A 28 20.94 7.26 9.47
CA SER A 28 21.60 8.13 10.45
C SER A 28 23.12 7.93 10.50
N ARG A 29 23.62 6.72 10.25
CA ARG A 29 25.07 6.49 10.21
C ARG A 29 25.76 7.09 8.99
N LEU A 30 25.05 7.24 7.89
CA LEU A 30 25.55 8.01 6.73
C LEU A 30 25.63 9.50 7.03
N GLU A 31 24.66 10.04 7.79
CA GLU A 31 24.67 11.46 8.19
C GLU A 31 25.72 11.77 9.26
N GLU A 32 25.94 10.86 10.23
CA GLU A 32 26.94 10.99 11.28
C GLU A 32 28.39 10.92 10.76
N ASN A 33 28.63 10.18 9.65
CA ASN A 33 29.96 9.99 9.06
C ASN A 33 30.16 10.83 7.78
N GLU A 34 29.80 12.09 7.80
CA GLU A 34 30.03 13.03 6.68
C GLU A 34 29.46 12.54 5.33
N GLY A 35 28.41 11.75 5.34
CA GLY A 35 27.72 11.26 4.13
C GLY A 35 28.31 9.98 3.54
N SER A 36 29.26 9.31 4.18
CA SER A 36 29.82 8.05 3.72
C SER A 36 29.88 7.00 4.83
N TYR A 37 29.47 5.77 4.55
CA TYR A 37 29.55 4.62 5.45
C TYR A 37 29.77 3.33 4.66
N GLU A 38 30.76 2.53 5.04
CA GLU A 38 31.11 1.24 4.39
C GLU A 38 31.26 1.30 2.86
N GLY A 39 31.77 2.40 2.31
CA GLY A 39 31.94 2.59 0.86
C GLY A 39 30.69 3.13 0.14
N PHE A 40 29.59 3.27 0.86
CA PHE A 40 28.36 3.90 0.34
C PHE A 40 28.33 5.37 0.71
N SER A 41 27.88 6.21 -0.21
CA SER A 41 27.72 7.65 0.02
C SER A 41 26.39 8.14 -0.57
N ILE A 42 25.94 9.31 -0.09
CA ILE A 42 24.77 9.97 -0.68
C ILE A 42 25.27 10.79 -1.86
N ALA A 43 24.72 10.51 -3.04
CA ALA A 43 25.09 11.22 -4.25
C ALA A 43 24.87 12.74 -4.12
N PRO A 44 25.87 13.58 -4.45
CA PRO A 44 25.79 15.01 -4.30
C PRO A 44 24.77 15.65 -5.24
N ALA A 45 24.35 16.87 -4.91
CA ALA A 45 23.46 17.65 -5.77
C ALA A 45 24.11 17.88 -7.14
N GLY A 46 23.35 17.58 -8.20
CA GLY A 46 23.82 17.69 -9.59
C GLY A 46 24.44 16.42 -10.18
N SER A 47 24.54 15.32 -9.41
CA SER A 47 24.93 14.01 -9.94
C SER A 47 23.74 13.29 -10.60
N LYS A 48 24.04 12.26 -11.39
CA LYS A 48 23.00 11.42 -12.05
C LYS A 48 22.02 10.78 -11.06
N TYR A 49 22.47 10.52 -9.83
CA TYR A 49 21.71 9.83 -8.79
C TYR A 49 21.51 10.69 -7.54
N GLU A 50 21.38 12.00 -7.69
CA GLU A 50 21.21 12.97 -6.61
C GLU A 50 20.29 12.48 -5.47
N GLY A 51 20.79 12.52 -4.24
CA GLY A 51 20.08 12.16 -3.03
C GLY A 51 19.85 10.66 -2.82
N LYS A 52 20.41 9.78 -3.67
CA LYS A 52 20.36 8.32 -3.53
C LYS A 52 21.69 7.79 -3.01
N VAL A 53 21.63 6.59 -2.43
CA VAL A 53 22.86 5.87 -2.04
C VAL A 53 23.57 5.37 -3.28
N VAL A 54 24.84 5.68 -3.39
CA VAL A 54 25.74 5.28 -4.46
C VAL A 54 27.00 4.67 -3.87
N GLU A 55 27.61 3.78 -4.61
CA GLU A 55 28.93 3.22 -4.39
C GLU A 55 29.86 3.72 -5.47
N TYR A 56 31.10 4.03 -5.14
CA TYR A 56 32.12 4.43 -6.12
C TYR A 56 32.97 3.22 -6.50
N ASP A 57 33.09 2.96 -7.80
CA ASP A 57 34.02 1.96 -8.32
C ASP A 57 35.47 2.43 -8.16
N ALA A 58 36.41 1.50 -8.32
CA ALA A 58 37.86 1.79 -8.32
C ALA A 58 38.26 2.88 -9.34
N THR A 59 37.43 3.12 -10.33
CA THR A 59 37.57 4.17 -11.36
C THR A 59 36.90 5.49 -11.01
N GLY A 60 36.22 5.61 -9.85
CA GLY A 60 35.50 6.80 -9.41
C GLY A 60 34.13 7.02 -10.06
N ASN A 61 33.62 6.03 -10.79
CA ASN A 61 32.27 6.12 -11.35
C ASN A 61 31.18 5.78 -10.32
N GLU A 62 30.09 6.52 -10.34
CA GLU A 62 28.93 6.27 -9.49
C GLU A 62 28.17 5.00 -9.96
N ILE A 63 28.15 3.97 -9.14
CA ILE A 63 27.35 2.77 -9.33
C ILE A 63 26.17 2.84 -8.37
N ARG A 64 24.97 2.62 -8.88
CA ARG A 64 23.79 2.50 -8.04
C ARG A 64 23.59 1.06 -7.60
N PRO A 65 23.78 0.74 -6.30
CA PRO A 65 23.49 -0.59 -5.76
C PRO A 65 21.98 -0.86 -5.77
N TRP A 66 21.60 -2.12 -5.66
CA TRP A 66 20.20 -2.49 -5.46
C TRP A 66 19.76 -2.11 -4.06
N ASP A 67 18.90 -1.11 -3.98
CA ASP A 67 18.39 -0.56 -2.73
C ASP A 67 16.99 -1.12 -2.44
N ILE A 68 16.89 -2.01 -1.44
CA ILE A 68 15.64 -2.59 -0.94
C ILE A 68 15.34 -2.00 0.44
N SER A 69 15.44 -0.70 0.55
CA SER A 69 15.23 -0.01 1.82
C SER A 69 13.77 -0.04 2.26
N ILE A 70 13.55 -0.43 3.51
CA ILE A 70 12.21 -0.38 4.13
C ILE A 70 11.92 1.06 4.51
N THR A 71 11.11 1.72 3.71
CA THR A 71 10.64 3.08 4.00
C THR A 71 9.59 3.06 5.13
N LYS A 72 9.38 4.20 5.80
CA LYS A 72 8.31 4.38 6.79
C LYS A 72 6.95 3.95 6.23
N VAL A 73 6.67 4.30 4.97
CA VAL A 73 5.41 3.94 4.29
C VAL A 73 5.29 2.43 4.09
N THR A 74 6.36 1.76 3.66
CA THR A 74 6.37 0.29 3.47
C THR A 74 6.18 -0.44 4.80
N LEU A 75 6.86 0.01 5.85
CA LEU A 75 6.72 -0.58 7.19
C LEU A 75 5.30 -0.38 7.74
N SER A 76 4.75 0.83 7.62
CA SER A 76 3.36 1.11 8.02
C SER A 76 2.36 0.27 7.24
N LEU A 77 2.56 0.10 5.94
CA LEU A 77 1.72 -0.75 5.10
C LEU A 77 1.74 -2.21 5.57
N LEU A 78 2.91 -2.75 5.89
CA LEU A 78 3.03 -4.12 6.41
C LEU A 78 2.33 -4.28 7.76
N ILE A 79 2.55 -3.36 8.68
CA ILE A 79 1.92 -3.38 10.01
C ILE A 79 0.39 -3.27 9.87
N ASN A 80 -0.11 -2.36 9.06
CA ASN A 80 -1.54 -2.18 8.84
C ASN A 80 -2.17 -3.40 8.17
N SER A 81 -1.47 -4.05 7.24
CA SER A 81 -1.94 -5.28 6.61
C SER A 81 -2.02 -6.44 7.60
N VAL A 82 -1.03 -6.59 8.48
CA VAL A 82 -1.05 -7.59 9.55
C VAL A 82 -2.17 -7.29 10.55
N LEU A 83 -2.35 -6.03 10.93
CA LEU A 83 -3.44 -5.61 11.81
C LEU A 83 -4.81 -5.95 11.21
N LEU A 84 -5.02 -5.65 9.93
CA LEU A 84 -6.24 -6.00 9.21
C LEU A 84 -6.47 -7.52 9.22
N LEU A 85 -5.44 -8.32 8.94
CA LEU A 85 -5.54 -9.78 8.99
C LEU A 85 -5.94 -10.28 10.38
N ILE A 86 -5.34 -9.74 11.44
CA ILE A 86 -5.67 -10.10 12.82
C ILE A 86 -7.15 -9.80 13.12
N ILE A 87 -7.63 -8.61 12.75
CA ILE A 87 -9.03 -8.21 12.94
C ILE A 87 -9.97 -9.17 12.22
N ILE A 88 -9.75 -9.42 10.93
CA ILE A 88 -10.62 -10.28 10.13
C ILE A 88 -10.60 -11.71 10.63
N LEU A 89 -9.43 -12.24 10.99
CA LEU A 89 -9.30 -13.59 11.54
C LEU A 89 -9.97 -13.71 12.92
N ALA A 90 -9.88 -12.71 13.78
CA ALA A 90 -10.57 -12.70 15.07
C ALA A 90 -12.10 -12.75 14.89
N VAL A 91 -12.63 -11.94 13.98
CA VAL A 91 -14.06 -11.97 13.63
C VAL A 91 -14.46 -13.35 13.07
N ALA A 92 -13.69 -13.88 12.12
CA ALA A 92 -13.95 -15.18 11.51
C ALA A 92 -13.90 -16.33 12.53
N GLN A 93 -12.93 -16.30 13.46
CA GLN A 93 -12.84 -17.31 14.54
C GLN A 93 -14.02 -17.26 15.48
N TRP A 94 -14.51 -16.05 15.81
CA TRP A 94 -15.69 -15.91 16.66
C TRP A 94 -16.91 -16.59 16.00
N TYR A 95 -17.17 -16.32 14.70
CA TYR A 95 -18.26 -16.94 13.96
C TYR A 95 -18.13 -18.47 13.82
N ARG A 96 -16.93 -18.97 13.69
CA ARG A 96 -16.69 -20.43 13.66
C ARG A 96 -17.03 -21.11 14.99
N LYS A 97 -16.91 -20.41 16.11
CA LYS A 97 -17.22 -20.93 17.46
C LYS A 97 -18.71 -20.79 17.83
N HIS A 98 -19.42 -19.87 17.19
CA HIS A 98 -20.82 -19.56 17.50
C HIS A 98 -21.68 -19.90 16.28
N PRO A 99 -22.39 -21.05 16.29
CA PRO A 99 -23.25 -21.45 15.17
C PRO A 99 -24.43 -20.49 15.01
N GLN A 100 -25.05 -20.54 13.83
CA GLN A 100 -26.19 -19.69 13.48
C GLN A 100 -27.32 -19.86 14.50
N GLY A 101 -27.82 -18.77 15.05
CA GLY A 101 -28.87 -18.75 16.09
C GLY A 101 -28.38 -18.43 17.50
N SER A 102 -27.07 -18.28 17.73
CA SER A 102 -26.55 -17.74 18.98
C SER A 102 -26.83 -16.23 19.10
N ALA A 103 -26.74 -15.69 20.33
CA ALA A 103 -26.91 -14.27 20.57
C ALA A 103 -25.97 -13.42 19.69
N ALA A 104 -26.46 -12.26 19.24
CA ALA A 104 -25.68 -11.33 18.44
C ALA A 104 -24.37 -10.95 19.16
N PRO A 105 -23.24 -10.88 18.44
CA PRO A 105 -21.98 -10.51 19.05
C PRO A 105 -22.03 -9.08 19.61
N GLY A 106 -21.53 -8.94 20.82
CA GLY A 106 -21.39 -7.62 21.44
C GLY A 106 -20.02 -6.98 21.21
N GLY A 107 -19.88 -5.70 21.56
CA GLY A 107 -18.62 -4.99 21.51
C GLY A 107 -18.03 -4.81 20.11
N PHE A 108 -16.72 -4.92 19.99
CA PHE A 108 -15.99 -4.68 18.74
C PHE A 108 -16.39 -5.66 17.61
N ILE A 109 -16.68 -6.90 17.94
CA ILE A 109 -17.08 -7.92 16.94
C ILE A 109 -18.44 -7.56 16.34
N GLY A 110 -19.41 -7.13 17.17
CA GLY A 110 -20.72 -6.68 16.70
C GLY A 110 -20.62 -5.41 15.83
N PHE A 111 -19.75 -4.48 16.20
CA PHE A 111 -19.46 -3.31 15.37
C PHE A 111 -18.90 -3.73 14.00
N MET A 112 -17.93 -4.64 13.98
CA MET A 112 -17.34 -5.12 12.72
C MET A 112 -18.36 -5.89 11.87
N GLU A 113 -19.24 -6.69 12.49
CA GLU A 113 -20.33 -7.37 11.79
C GLU A 113 -21.24 -6.36 11.10
N MET A 114 -21.77 -5.40 11.86
CA MET A 114 -22.64 -4.36 11.31
C MET A 114 -21.97 -3.64 10.14
N PHE A 115 -20.69 -3.31 10.29
CA PHE A 115 -19.94 -2.60 9.27
C PHE A 115 -19.68 -3.43 8.01
N ILE A 116 -19.32 -4.72 8.18
CA ILE A 116 -19.16 -5.66 7.07
C ILE A 116 -20.48 -5.86 6.33
N MET A 117 -21.60 -6.03 7.07
CA MET A 117 -22.91 -6.20 6.47
C MET A 117 -23.37 -4.96 5.71
N MET A 118 -23.18 -3.76 6.27
CA MET A 118 -23.47 -2.50 5.59
C MET A 118 -22.72 -2.39 4.26
N VAL A 119 -21.41 -2.63 4.26
CA VAL A 119 -20.62 -2.56 3.02
C VAL A 119 -21.03 -3.63 2.02
N ASN A 120 -21.31 -4.85 2.49
CA ASN A 120 -21.70 -5.96 1.62
C ASN A 120 -23.10 -5.77 1.01
N ASP A 121 -24.09 -5.40 1.83
CA ASP A 121 -25.50 -5.38 1.41
C ASP A 121 -25.86 -4.06 0.72
N ASP A 122 -25.42 -2.94 1.29
CA ASP A 122 -25.78 -1.62 0.76
C ASP A 122 -24.91 -1.19 -0.43
N ILE A 123 -23.64 -1.58 -0.43
CA ILE A 123 -22.71 -1.15 -1.47
C ILE A 123 -22.48 -2.26 -2.50
N ILE A 124 -21.92 -3.41 -2.06
CA ILE A 124 -21.45 -4.43 -3.00
C ILE A 124 -22.62 -5.09 -3.73
N LYS A 125 -23.63 -5.51 -3.01
CA LYS A 125 -24.80 -6.20 -3.57
C LYS A 125 -25.61 -5.28 -4.51
N SER A 126 -25.74 -4.02 -4.15
CA SER A 126 -26.45 -3.03 -4.97
C SER A 126 -25.69 -2.71 -6.27
N CYS A 127 -24.35 -2.61 -6.22
CA CYS A 127 -23.53 -2.26 -7.37
C CYS A 127 -23.23 -3.44 -8.30
N VAL A 128 -22.99 -4.64 -7.75
CA VAL A 128 -22.57 -5.82 -8.52
C VAL A 128 -23.77 -6.67 -8.98
N GLY A 129 -24.89 -6.60 -8.26
CA GLY A 129 -26.10 -7.36 -8.58
C GLY A 129 -26.00 -8.86 -8.24
N PRO A 130 -26.67 -9.78 -8.97
CA PRO A 130 -26.88 -11.17 -8.56
C PRO A 130 -25.60 -11.98 -8.32
N LYS A 131 -24.50 -11.60 -8.97
CA LYS A 131 -23.20 -12.29 -8.88
C LYS A 131 -22.30 -11.74 -7.76
N TYR A 132 -22.81 -10.86 -6.89
CA TYR A 132 -22.04 -10.18 -5.86
C TYR A 132 -21.21 -11.11 -4.98
N ARG A 133 -21.74 -12.31 -4.64
CA ARG A 133 -21.04 -13.28 -3.78
C ARG A 133 -19.67 -13.70 -4.28
N LYS A 134 -19.44 -13.70 -5.60
CA LYS A 134 -18.16 -14.04 -6.20
C LYS A 134 -17.13 -12.92 -5.99
N PHE A 135 -17.56 -11.67 -6.03
CA PHE A 135 -16.70 -10.50 -5.97
C PHE A 135 -16.63 -9.87 -4.57
N ALA A 136 -17.58 -10.17 -3.70
CA ALA A 136 -17.65 -9.61 -2.35
C ALA A 136 -16.35 -9.80 -1.54
N PRO A 137 -15.68 -10.96 -1.52
CA PRO A 137 -14.43 -11.09 -0.76
C PRO A 137 -13.34 -10.12 -1.22
N TYR A 138 -13.19 -9.95 -2.54
CA TYR A 138 -12.22 -9.02 -3.10
C TYR A 138 -12.56 -7.57 -2.76
N LEU A 139 -13.80 -7.16 -2.99
CA LEU A 139 -14.27 -5.79 -2.76
C LEU A 139 -14.23 -5.41 -1.27
N LEU A 140 -14.63 -6.33 -0.38
CA LEU A 140 -14.50 -6.13 1.07
C LEU A 140 -13.03 -5.99 1.48
N THR A 141 -12.14 -6.84 0.96
CA THR A 141 -10.70 -6.76 1.25
C THR A 141 -10.13 -5.42 0.80
N ALA A 142 -10.43 -4.97 -0.42
CA ALA A 142 -9.98 -3.69 -0.93
C ALA A 142 -10.54 -2.52 -0.11
N PHE A 143 -11.82 -2.56 0.24
CA PHE A 143 -12.46 -1.55 1.06
C PHE A 143 -11.80 -1.44 2.44
N PHE A 144 -11.68 -2.55 3.17
CA PHE A 144 -11.09 -2.54 4.50
C PHE A 144 -9.61 -2.21 4.49
N PHE A 145 -8.88 -2.63 3.47
CA PHE A 145 -7.48 -2.24 3.29
C PHE A 145 -7.33 -0.72 3.18
N ILE A 146 -8.10 -0.09 2.29
CA ILE A 146 -8.08 1.37 2.13
C ILE A 146 -8.55 2.06 3.41
N PHE A 147 -9.63 1.58 4.02
CA PHE A 147 -10.23 2.16 5.22
C PHE A 147 -9.28 2.15 6.42
N ILE A 148 -8.66 1.00 6.72
CA ILE A 148 -7.70 0.88 7.83
C ILE A 148 -6.47 1.74 7.59
N ASN A 149 -5.94 1.76 6.36
CA ASN A 149 -4.79 2.60 6.05
C ASN A 149 -5.11 4.10 6.19
N ASN A 150 -6.32 4.54 5.84
CA ASN A 150 -6.75 5.92 6.03
C ASN A 150 -6.90 6.26 7.53
N ILE A 151 -7.55 5.40 8.33
CA ILE A 151 -7.65 5.61 9.78
C ILE A 151 -6.28 5.68 10.42
N MET A 152 -5.40 4.75 10.10
CA MET A 152 -4.03 4.73 10.63
C MET A 152 -3.23 5.97 10.18
N GLY A 153 -3.51 6.50 8.99
CA GLY A 153 -2.91 7.76 8.51
C GLY A 153 -3.31 8.98 9.32
N LEU A 154 -4.49 8.98 9.94
CA LEU A 154 -4.97 10.05 10.80
C LEU A 154 -4.34 10.04 12.20
N ILE A 155 -3.83 8.90 12.65
CA ILE A 155 -3.21 8.76 13.97
C ILE A 155 -1.77 9.28 13.91
N PRO A 156 -1.41 10.35 14.61
CA PRO A 156 -0.07 10.97 14.51
C PRO A 156 1.02 10.22 15.30
N ILE A 157 0.76 8.98 15.72
CA ILE A 157 1.67 8.15 16.52
C ILE A 157 2.15 6.99 15.66
N PHE A 158 3.45 6.66 15.70
CA PHE A 158 3.99 5.49 14.99
C PHE A 158 3.27 4.18 15.45
N PRO A 159 2.86 3.30 14.53
CA PRO A 159 3.11 3.26 13.09
C PRO A 159 2.18 4.13 12.22
N GLY A 160 1.30 4.91 12.83
CA GLY A 160 0.41 5.85 12.16
C GLY A 160 1.14 7.08 11.59
N GLY A 161 0.36 8.00 11.00
CA GLY A 161 0.89 9.22 10.37
C GLY A 161 1.63 8.99 9.05
N ALA A 162 1.68 7.75 8.54
CA ALA A 162 2.14 7.47 7.19
C ALA A 162 0.94 7.48 6.25
N ASN A 163 0.90 8.44 5.34
CA ASN A 163 -0.15 8.49 4.31
C ASN A 163 0.12 7.41 3.25
N VAL A 164 -0.27 6.17 3.55
CA VAL A 164 -0.04 5.00 2.68
C VAL A 164 -0.85 5.12 1.39
N THR A 165 -2.11 5.52 1.49
CA THR A 165 -3.02 5.65 0.33
C THR A 165 -2.76 6.92 -0.48
N GLY A 166 -2.07 7.92 0.08
CA GLY A 166 -1.56 9.07 -0.64
C GLY A 166 -0.32 8.77 -1.49
N ASN A 167 0.29 7.59 -1.33
CA ASN A 167 1.41 7.18 -2.17
C ASN A 167 0.89 6.71 -3.54
N ILE A 168 1.29 7.43 -4.60
CA ILE A 168 0.84 7.18 -5.97
C ILE A 168 1.16 5.76 -6.45
N ALA A 169 2.25 5.15 -5.99
CA ALA A 169 2.59 3.78 -6.36
C ALA A 169 1.57 2.77 -5.82
N ILE A 170 1.10 2.95 -4.58
CA ILE A 170 0.13 2.07 -3.94
C ILE A 170 -1.24 2.22 -4.59
N THR A 171 -1.69 3.46 -4.80
CA THR A 171 -2.97 3.73 -5.46
C THR A 171 -2.96 3.27 -6.91
N MET A 172 -1.85 3.38 -7.62
CA MET A 172 -1.68 2.86 -8.98
C MET A 172 -1.82 1.35 -9.02
N VAL A 173 -1.19 0.61 -8.09
CA VAL A 173 -1.33 -0.84 -8.00
C VAL A 173 -2.77 -1.25 -7.73
N LEU A 174 -3.46 -0.60 -6.78
CA LEU A 174 -4.88 -0.86 -6.50
C LEU A 174 -5.77 -0.58 -7.72
N ALA A 175 -5.50 0.52 -8.43
CA ALA A 175 -6.21 0.88 -9.66
C ALA A 175 -5.96 -0.17 -10.77
N LEU A 176 -4.72 -0.64 -10.91
CA LEU A 176 -4.37 -1.68 -11.87
C LEU A 176 -5.08 -3.00 -11.57
N PHE A 177 -5.14 -3.42 -10.30
CA PHE A 177 -5.90 -4.61 -9.91
C PHE A 177 -7.39 -4.46 -10.23
N THR A 178 -7.97 -3.30 -9.94
CA THR A 178 -9.37 -3.01 -10.26
C THR A 178 -9.60 -3.01 -11.77
N PHE A 179 -8.71 -2.38 -12.54
CA PHE A 179 -8.75 -2.37 -13.99
C PHE A 179 -8.71 -3.79 -14.57
N VAL A 180 -7.79 -4.62 -14.11
CA VAL A 180 -7.67 -6.01 -14.55
C VAL A 180 -8.93 -6.80 -14.19
N ALA A 181 -9.44 -6.66 -12.95
CA ALA A 181 -10.64 -7.36 -12.51
C ALA A 181 -11.87 -6.97 -13.35
N VAL A 182 -12.07 -5.68 -13.60
CA VAL A 182 -13.19 -5.19 -14.42
C VAL A 182 -13.08 -5.67 -15.85
N ASN A 183 -11.88 -5.66 -16.45
CA ASN A 183 -11.69 -6.12 -17.83
C ASN A 183 -11.85 -7.65 -17.99
N LEU A 184 -11.39 -8.44 -17.02
CA LEU A 184 -11.51 -9.90 -17.09
C LEU A 184 -12.94 -10.40 -16.78
N PHE A 185 -13.65 -9.73 -15.89
CA PHE A 185 -14.98 -10.16 -15.42
C PHE A 185 -16.13 -9.30 -15.95
N GLY A 186 -15.83 -8.27 -16.75
CA GLY A 186 -16.82 -7.40 -17.37
C GLY A 186 -17.80 -8.16 -18.25
N THR A 187 -19.09 -7.82 -18.15
CA THR A 187 -20.15 -8.41 -18.98
C THR A 187 -20.13 -7.85 -20.38
N LYS A 188 -20.77 -8.55 -21.34
CA LYS A 188 -20.95 -8.01 -22.72
C LYS A 188 -21.62 -6.63 -22.69
N THR A 189 -22.57 -6.44 -21.81
CA THR A 189 -23.26 -5.13 -21.65
C THR A 189 -22.30 -4.03 -21.22
N TYR A 190 -21.34 -4.32 -20.29
CA TYR A 190 -20.32 -3.35 -19.88
C TYR A 190 -19.49 -2.89 -21.09
N TRP A 191 -19.01 -3.83 -21.89
CA TRP A 191 -18.22 -3.51 -23.09
C TRP A 191 -19.05 -2.72 -24.12
N THR A 192 -20.28 -3.12 -24.37
CA THR A 192 -21.16 -2.41 -25.32
C THR A 192 -21.39 -0.96 -24.86
N VAL A 193 -21.73 -0.74 -23.59
CA VAL A 193 -21.96 0.59 -23.05
C VAL A 193 -20.69 1.45 -23.07
N SER A 194 -19.55 0.86 -22.69
CA SER A 194 -18.26 1.57 -22.71
C SER A 194 -17.88 2.03 -24.11
N TYR A 195 -18.08 1.18 -25.12
CA TYR A 195 -17.80 1.56 -26.53
C TYR A 195 -18.81 2.55 -27.10
N THR A 196 -20.07 2.44 -26.76
CA THR A 196 -21.09 3.37 -27.27
C THR A 196 -20.93 4.77 -26.66
N HIS A 197 -20.58 4.89 -25.38
CA HIS A 197 -20.30 6.18 -24.76
C HIS A 197 -19.06 6.87 -25.33
N LEU A 198 -17.98 6.14 -25.61
CA LEU A 198 -16.79 6.68 -26.28
C LEU A 198 -17.15 7.21 -27.68
N ARG A 199 -17.96 6.47 -28.44
CA ARG A 199 -18.34 6.85 -29.80
C ARG A 199 -19.32 8.05 -29.83
N ALA A 200 -20.17 8.20 -28.81
CA ALA A 200 -21.08 9.34 -28.72
C ALA A 200 -20.34 10.67 -28.49
N HIS A 201 -19.19 10.66 -27.83
CA HIS A 201 -18.33 11.84 -27.68
C HIS A 201 -17.59 12.24 -28.96
N GLU A 202 -17.29 11.30 -29.85
CA GLU A 202 -16.62 11.60 -31.12
C GLU A 202 -17.58 12.19 -32.20
N THR A 203 -18.86 11.90 -32.12
CA THR A 203 -19.86 12.40 -33.09
C THR A 203 -20.52 13.73 -32.69
N GLY A 204 -20.10 14.33 -31.58
CA GLY A 204 -20.62 15.60 -31.07
C GLY A 204 -19.87 16.85 -31.59
N ARG A 205 -19.22 16.76 -32.76
CA ARG A 205 -18.67 17.92 -33.49
C ARG A 205 -19.32 18.09 -34.84
#